data_9d15de154a0e85bbc5a6f80eca9605ba
#
_entry.id   9d15de154a0e85bbc5a6f80eca9605ba
#
_cell.length_a   1.000
_cell.length_b   1.000
_cell.length_c   1.000
_cell.angle_alpha   90.00
_cell.angle_beta   90.00
_cell.angle_gamma   90.00
#
_symmetry.space_group_name_H-M   'P 1'
#
loop_
_entity.id
_entity.type
_entity.pdbx_description
1 polymer ?
#
loop_
_entity_poly.entity_id
_entity_poly.type
_entity_poly.pdbx_seq_one_letter_code
_entity_poly.pdbx_strand_id
1 'polypeptide(L)'
;TTKSQERMAGDVAAEDVDQFLGYAKEENLEAEVIATVTEEPRMTMVWNGDTIVDLSREFLASNGAPKHQVVHVEAQHGYATPWKTGTLAERMHTMLTDLNVASNKGLSERFDSTIGAGTVLMPFGGRKQLTPNMAMVAKLPVFGETTTASAMAWGFNPYIMEQNQFTGAYLSVVESLSKLVAAGFEHENAYLSFQEYFEKLRDEPERWGKPAAAVLGAL
;
A
#
# COMPACT_ATOMS: atom_id res chain seq x y z
N THR A 1 20.03 -13.78 9.13
CA THR A 1 18.91 -12.93 8.73
C THR A 1 18.34 -12.24 9.92
N THR A 2 18.75 -11.08 10.12
CA THR A 2 18.31 -10.30 11.25
C THR A 2 16.97 -9.67 10.96
N LYS A 3 16.00 -10.07 11.72
CA LYS A 3 14.76 -9.34 11.91
C LYS A 3 14.95 -8.22 12.95
N SER A 4 16.04 -7.47 12.89
CA SER A 4 16.07 -6.23 13.65
C SER A 4 15.22 -5.22 12.93
N GLN A 5 14.30 -4.68 13.66
CA GLN A 5 13.38 -3.65 13.18
C GLN A 5 14.07 -2.28 13.22
N GLU A 6 13.52 -1.34 12.45
CA GLU A 6 13.96 0.06 12.42
C GLU A 6 15.39 0.27 11.91
N ARG A 7 15.89 -0.65 11.07
CA ARG A 7 17.13 -0.42 10.34
C ARG A 7 16.88 0.47 9.13
N MET A 8 17.67 1.51 9.04
CA MET A 8 17.66 2.43 7.92
C MET A 8 19.00 2.32 7.19
N ALA A 9 18.98 2.37 5.87
CA ALA A 9 20.16 2.53 5.04
C ALA A 9 20.00 3.83 4.23
N GLY A 10 21.09 4.57 4.08
CA GLY A 10 21.11 5.81 3.33
C GLY A 10 22.42 6.00 2.60
N ASP A 11 22.42 6.77 1.54
CA ASP A 11 23.62 7.18 0.83
C ASP A 11 24.10 8.49 1.41
N VAL A 12 25.38 8.55 1.76
CA VAL A 12 26.05 9.73 2.34
C VAL A 12 27.28 10.04 1.49
N ALA A 13 27.52 11.32 1.19
CA ALA A 13 28.72 11.73 0.50
C ALA A 13 29.97 11.36 1.31
N ALA A 14 31.04 11.00 0.63
CA ALA A 14 32.25 10.50 1.31
C ALA A 14 32.83 11.50 2.33
N GLU A 15 32.74 12.79 2.04
CA GLU A 15 33.17 13.88 2.92
C GLU A 15 32.32 14.04 4.17
N ASP A 16 31.06 13.60 4.15
CA ASP A 16 30.11 13.77 5.25
C ASP A 16 29.99 12.54 6.16
N VAL A 17 30.67 11.42 5.81
CA VAL A 17 30.54 10.15 6.54
C VAL A 17 30.92 10.30 8.02
N ASP A 18 32.05 10.91 8.32
CA ASP A 18 32.52 11.06 9.70
C ASP A 18 31.56 11.94 10.52
N GLN A 19 30.99 12.98 9.91
CA GLN A 19 30.01 13.83 10.56
C GLN A 19 28.71 13.07 10.83
N PHE A 20 28.24 12.29 9.86
CA PHE A 20 27.04 11.46 10.02
C PHE A 20 27.20 10.43 11.13
N LEU A 21 28.33 9.72 11.17
CA LEU A 21 28.65 8.76 12.25
C LEU A 21 28.74 9.47 13.62
N GLY A 22 29.25 10.71 13.64
CA GLY A 22 29.26 11.56 14.84
C GLY A 22 27.86 11.82 15.38
N TYR A 23 26.94 12.24 14.52
CA TYR A 23 25.54 12.46 14.89
C TYR A 23 24.86 11.20 15.41
N ALA A 24 25.07 10.08 14.73
CA ALA A 24 24.54 8.80 15.18
C ALA A 24 25.01 8.45 16.60
N LYS A 25 26.30 8.69 16.89
CA LYS A 25 26.87 8.45 18.21
C LYS A 25 26.29 9.40 19.28
N GLU A 26 26.06 10.66 18.94
CA GLU A 26 25.41 11.62 19.85
C GLU A 26 23.98 11.20 20.24
N GLU A 27 23.25 10.58 19.29
CA GLU A 27 21.91 10.04 19.50
C GLU A 27 21.92 8.60 20.09
N ASN A 28 23.08 8.07 20.45
CA ASN A 28 23.28 6.71 20.96
C ASN A 28 22.75 5.62 20.00
N LEU A 29 22.95 5.85 18.70
CA LEU A 29 22.62 4.91 17.63
C LEU A 29 23.85 4.21 17.10
N GLU A 30 23.69 2.95 16.72
CA GLU A 30 24.71 2.20 15.98
C GLU A 30 24.62 2.55 14.50
N ALA A 31 25.72 3.01 13.91
CA ALA A 31 25.84 3.28 12.49
C ALA A 31 27.21 2.84 11.96
N GLU A 32 27.22 2.26 10.78
CA GLU A 32 28.45 1.80 10.14
C GLU A 32 28.35 1.90 8.61
N VAL A 33 29.50 2.04 7.97
CA VAL A 33 29.60 1.99 6.50
C VAL A 33 29.57 0.53 6.05
N ILE A 34 28.50 0.15 5.36
CA ILE A 34 28.28 -1.24 4.90
C ILE A 34 28.66 -1.45 3.44
N ALA A 35 28.73 -0.38 2.65
CA ALA A 35 29.07 -0.44 1.23
C ALA A 35 29.62 0.90 0.74
N THR A 36 30.34 0.86 -0.37
CA THR A 36 30.80 2.04 -1.09
C THR A 36 30.29 1.97 -2.53
N VAL A 37 29.69 3.05 -3.00
CA VAL A 37 29.26 3.16 -4.40
C VAL A 37 30.48 3.31 -5.29
N THR A 38 30.55 2.51 -6.35
CA THR A 38 31.66 2.51 -7.32
C THR A 38 31.18 2.93 -8.71
N GLU A 39 32.08 3.36 -9.56
CA GLU A 39 31.77 3.66 -10.97
C GLU A 39 31.46 2.40 -11.78
N GLU A 40 32.04 1.28 -11.39
CA GLU A 40 31.78 0.00 -12.06
C GLU A 40 30.34 -0.44 -11.82
N PRO A 41 29.59 -0.79 -12.89
CA PRO A 41 28.19 -1.19 -12.77
C PRO A 41 28.07 -2.66 -12.29
N ARG A 42 28.64 -2.96 -11.13
CA ARG A 42 28.64 -4.30 -10.51
C ARG A 42 28.33 -4.19 -9.03
N MET A 43 27.67 -5.22 -8.53
CA MET A 43 27.53 -5.46 -7.11
C MET A 43 28.55 -6.53 -6.70
N THR A 44 29.51 -6.17 -5.89
CA THR A 44 30.53 -7.08 -5.39
C THR A 44 30.45 -7.17 -3.86
N MET A 45 30.60 -8.38 -3.34
CA MET A 45 30.76 -8.59 -1.90
C MET A 45 32.03 -9.39 -1.64
N VAL A 46 32.84 -8.92 -0.70
CA VAL A 46 34.08 -9.57 -0.30
C VAL A 46 33.96 -10.03 1.16
N TRP A 47 34.36 -11.25 1.43
CA TRP A 47 34.41 -11.77 2.79
C TRP A 47 35.73 -12.51 3.00
N ASN A 48 36.45 -12.13 4.05
CA ASN A 48 37.78 -12.67 4.38
C ASN A 48 38.81 -12.64 3.21
N GLY A 49 38.68 -11.65 2.32
CA GLY A 49 39.57 -11.49 1.15
C GLY A 49 39.08 -12.18 -0.13
N ASP A 50 38.06 -13.01 -0.03
CA ASP A 50 37.45 -13.71 -1.16
C ASP A 50 36.18 -13.00 -1.67
N THR A 51 36.08 -12.85 -2.98
CA THR A 51 34.85 -12.33 -3.60
C THR A 51 33.78 -13.41 -3.59
N ILE A 52 32.74 -13.21 -2.80
CA ILE A 52 31.62 -14.14 -2.66
C ILE A 52 30.40 -13.78 -3.51
N VAL A 53 30.31 -12.54 -3.97
CA VAL A 53 29.29 -12.07 -4.92
C VAL A 53 29.95 -11.14 -5.92
N ASP A 54 29.64 -11.35 -7.18
CA ASP A 54 30.06 -10.48 -8.28
C ASP A 54 29.00 -10.53 -9.41
N LEU A 55 28.05 -9.60 -9.35
CA LEU A 55 26.89 -9.52 -10.23
C LEU A 55 26.89 -8.21 -11.02
N SER A 56 26.60 -8.30 -12.32
CA SER A 56 26.42 -7.09 -13.12
C SER A 56 25.12 -6.37 -12.76
N ARG A 57 25.13 -5.05 -12.85
CA ARG A 57 23.91 -4.23 -12.67
C ARG A 57 22.83 -4.56 -13.69
N GLU A 58 23.23 -4.91 -14.92
CA GLU A 58 22.31 -5.35 -15.97
C GLU A 58 21.53 -6.60 -15.54
N PHE A 59 22.22 -7.60 -14.97
CA PHE A 59 21.58 -8.79 -14.43
C PHE A 59 20.63 -8.46 -13.29
N LEU A 60 21.02 -7.61 -12.34
CA LEU A 60 20.19 -7.19 -11.22
C LEU A 60 18.94 -6.41 -11.69
N ALA A 61 19.09 -5.57 -12.71
CA ALA A 61 17.99 -4.80 -13.28
C ALA A 61 17.00 -5.66 -14.10
N SER A 62 17.44 -6.81 -14.59
CA SER A 62 16.58 -7.72 -15.38
C SER A 62 15.57 -8.53 -14.53
N ASN A 63 15.64 -8.48 -13.21
CA ASN A 63 14.91 -9.39 -12.31
C ASN A 63 15.14 -10.89 -12.60
N GLY A 64 16.27 -11.23 -13.20
CA GLY A 64 16.64 -12.57 -13.63
C GLY A 64 16.23 -12.91 -15.07
N ALA A 65 15.96 -14.17 -15.35
CA ALA A 65 15.58 -14.62 -16.70
C ALA A 65 14.22 -14.04 -17.12
N PRO A 66 14.04 -13.73 -18.43
CA PRO A 66 12.74 -13.36 -18.97
C PRO A 66 11.67 -14.40 -18.60
N LYS A 67 10.54 -13.93 -18.13
CA LYS A 67 9.41 -14.78 -17.77
C LYS A 67 8.28 -14.55 -18.75
N HIS A 68 7.70 -15.64 -19.22
CA HIS A 68 6.55 -15.62 -20.13
C HIS A 68 5.42 -16.38 -19.46
N GLN A 69 4.25 -15.77 -19.43
CA GLN A 69 3.04 -16.40 -18.91
C GLN A 69 1.91 -16.21 -19.89
N VAL A 70 1.23 -17.28 -20.22
CA VAL A 70 -0.04 -17.22 -20.94
C VAL A 70 -1.13 -16.82 -19.95
N VAL A 71 -1.93 -15.85 -20.34
CA VAL A 71 -3.01 -15.32 -19.51
C VAL A 71 -4.32 -15.44 -20.27
N HIS A 72 -5.32 -16.02 -19.62
CA HIS A 72 -6.67 -16.14 -20.16
C HIS A 72 -7.63 -15.37 -19.25
N VAL A 73 -8.10 -14.24 -19.73
CA VAL A 73 -9.15 -13.48 -19.06
C VAL A 73 -10.50 -14.04 -19.48
N GLU A 74 -11.19 -14.68 -18.56
CA GLU A 74 -12.55 -15.18 -18.81
C GLU A 74 -13.53 -14.02 -18.98
N ALA A 75 -14.56 -14.24 -19.80
CA ALA A 75 -15.64 -13.29 -19.96
C ALA A 75 -16.34 -13.07 -18.60
N GLN A 76 -16.29 -11.84 -18.12
CA GLN A 76 -16.85 -11.49 -16.82
C GLN A 76 -18.30 -11.08 -16.98
N HIS A 77 -19.18 -11.75 -16.27
CA HIS A 77 -20.60 -11.47 -16.23
C HIS A 77 -20.94 -10.55 -15.06
N GLY A 78 -22.18 -10.12 -14.95
CA GLY A 78 -22.63 -9.26 -13.86
C GLY A 78 -22.36 -9.88 -12.48
N TYR A 79 -22.53 -9.10 -11.46
CA TYR A 79 -22.36 -9.51 -10.06
C TYR A 79 -23.68 -9.47 -9.30
N ALA A 80 -23.74 -10.24 -8.22
CA ALA A 80 -24.89 -10.30 -7.34
C ALA A 80 -24.52 -9.85 -5.93
N THR A 81 -25.42 -9.10 -5.27
CA THR A 81 -25.25 -8.78 -3.85
C THR A 81 -25.48 -10.01 -2.98
N PRO A 82 -24.68 -10.24 -1.92
CA PRO A 82 -24.78 -11.47 -1.12
C PRO A 82 -26.05 -11.57 -0.27
N TRP A 83 -26.69 -10.47 0.10
CA TRP A 83 -27.79 -10.45 1.06
C TRP A 83 -29.19 -10.46 0.37
N LYS A 84 -29.48 -11.48 -0.44
CA LYS A 84 -30.70 -11.54 -1.24
C LYS A 84 -31.85 -12.37 -0.65
N THR A 85 -31.54 -13.25 0.30
CA THR A 85 -32.52 -14.23 0.83
C THR A 85 -33.08 -13.81 2.18
N GLY A 86 -34.35 -14.11 2.41
CA GLY A 86 -35.03 -13.82 3.66
C GLY A 86 -35.87 -12.54 3.65
N THR A 87 -36.49 -12.25 4.77
CA THR A 87 -37.24 -11.01 5.03
C THR A 87 -36.28 -9.80 5.06
N LEU A 88 -36.83 -8.60 4.96
CA LEU A 88 -36.03 -7.37 5.06
C LEU A 88 -35.23 -7.32 6.36
N ALA A 89 -35.86 -7.67 7.49
CA ALA A 89 -35.17 -7.67 8.79
C ALA A 89 -34.00 -8.66 8.86
N GLU A 90 -34.20 -9.88 8.36
CA GLU A 90 -33.16 -10.91 8.28
C GLU A 90 -31.98 -10.47 7.37
N ARG A 91 -32.29 -9.89 6.22
CA ARG A 91 -31.28 -9.37 5.30
C ARG A 91 -30.47 -8.22 5.91
N MET A 92 -31.15 -7.29 6.59
CA MET A 92 -30.47 -6.20 7.31
C MET A 92 -29.59 -6.73 8.45
N HIS A 93 -30.08 -7.70 9.22
CA HIS A 93 -29.31 -8.32 10.28
C HIS A 93 -28.06 -9.00 9.75
N THR A 94 -28.17 -9.82 8.71
CA THR A 94 -27.06 -10.51 8.08
C THR A 94 -26.03 -9.54 7.53
N MET A 95 -26.48 -8.46 6.86
CA MET A 95 -25.60 -7.42 6.34
C MET A 95 -24.84 -6.70 7.46
N LEU A 96 -25.52 -6.28 8.52
CA LEU A 96 -24.91 -5.52 9.62
C LEU A 96 -23.96 -6.35 10.50
N THR A 97 -24.10 -7.68 10.48
CA THR A 97 -23.19 -8.59 11.20
C THR A 97 -22.04 -9.10 10.32
N ASP A 98 -22.03 -8.76 9.04
CA ASP A 98 -20.93 -9.08 8.14
C ASP A 98 -19.67 -8.28 8.52
N LEU A 99 -18.52 -8.96 8.60
CA LEU A 99 -17.25 -8.34 9.03
C LEU A 99 -16.78 -7.21 8.09
N ASN A 100 -17.15 -7.26 6.80
CA ASN A 100 -16.83 -6.19 5.86
C ASN A 100 -17.73 -4.95 6.02
N VAL A 101 -18.86 -5.07 6.74
CA VAL A 101 -19.83 -3.99 6.95
C VAL A 101 -19.87 -3.53 8.41
N ALA A 102 -19.54 -4.42 9.35
CA ALA A 102 -19.50 -4.11 10.77
C ALA A 102 -18.50 -2.98 11.08
N SER A 103 -18.75 -2.27 12.18
CA SER A 103 -17.88 -1.15 12.58
C SER A 103 -16.46 -1.60 12.90
N ASN A 104 -15.48 -0.95 12.29
CA ASN A 104 -14.05 -1.13 12.55
C ASN A 104 -13.51 -0.24 13.69
N LYS A 105 -14.40 0.36 14.51
CA LYS A 105 -14.02 1.33 15.53
C LYS A 105 -13.00 0.77 16.52
N GLY A 106 -13.19 -0.46 16.98
CA GLY A 106 -12.26 -1.09 17.94
C GLY A 106 -10.85 -1.27 17.39
N LEU A 107 -10.68 -1.49 16.09
CA LEU A 107 -9.37 -1.52 15.43
C LEU A 107 -8.78 -0.10 15.31
N SER A 108 -9.58 0.87 14.85
CA SER A 108 -9.13 2.26 14.66
C SER A 108 -8.69 2.91 15.97
N GLU A 109 -9.29 2.55 17.09
CA GLU A 109 -8.90 3.08 18.41
C GLU A 109 -7.56 2.52 18.93
N ARG A 110 -7.04 1.47 18.32
CA ARG A 110 -5.74 0.87 18.68
C ARG A 110 -4.56 1.42 17.89
N PHE A 111 -4.81 2.20 16.86
CA PHE A 111 -3.77 2.76 15.99
C PHE A 111 -3.57 4.26 16.25
N ASP A 112 -2.39 4.73 15.93
CA ASP A 112 -1.88 6.06 16.22
C ASP A 112 -2.48 7.16 15.33
N SER A 113 -3.80 7.28 15.30
CA SER A 113 -4.48 8.26 14.44
C SER A 113 -4.23 9.73 14.78
N THR A 114 -3.65 10.00 15.94
CA THR A 114 -3.36 11.37 16.44
C THR A 114 -1.86 11.68 16.52
N ILE A 115 -1.00 10.73 16.20
CA ILE A 115 0.45 10.92 16.31
C ILE A 115 0.92 12.07 15.41
N GLY A 116 1.81 12.89 15.96
CA GLY A 116 2.32 14.11 15.30
C GLY A 116 1.36 15.28 15.29
N ALA A 117 0.15 15.15 15.87
CA ALA A 117 -0.88 16.19 15.96
C ALA A 117 -1.27 16.84 14.62
N GLY A 118 -0.93 16.22 13.50
CA GLY A 118 -1.22 16.70 12.14
C GLY A 118 -2.55 16.23 11.56
N THR A 119 -3.27 15.34 12.25
CA THR A 119 -4.50 14.73 11.73
C THR A 119 -5.63 15.77 11.63
N VAL A 120 -6.18 15.94 10.44
CA VAL A 120 -7.31 16.81 10.14
C VAL A 120 -8.63 16.03 10.16
N LEU A 121 -8.68 14.88 9.50
CA LEU A 121 -9.82 13.97 9.58
C LEU A 121 -9.44 12.72 10.38
N MET A 122 -10.09 12.58 11.53
CA MET A 122 -10.00 11.39 12.36
C MET A 122 -10.74 10.22 11.72
N PRO A 123 -10.42 8.95 12.06
CA PRO A 123 -11.14 7.78 11.54
C PRO A 123 -12.65 7.86 11.76
N PHE A 124 -13.09 8.44 12.88
CA PHE A 124 -14.48 8.70 13.20
C PHE A 124 -14.68 10.17 13.54
N GLY A 125 -15.68 10.76 12.91
CA GLY A 125 -16.08 12.15 13.08
C GLY A 125 -17.46 12.31 13.70
N GLY A 126 -17.97 13.55 13.62
CA GLY A 126 -19.21 13.97 14.21
C GLY A 126 -19.10 14.24 15.72
N ARG A 127 -20.12 14.85 16.30
CA ARG A 127 -20.14 15.26 17.71
C ARG A 127 -19.88 14.10 18.70
N LYS A 128 -20.30 12.89 18.34
CA LYS A 128 -20.15 11.68 19.16
C LYS A 128 -18.98 10.80 18.73
N GLN A 129 -18.24 11.21 17.69
CA GLN A 129 -17.15 10.42 17.09
C GLN A 129 -17.56 8.98 16.76
N LEU A 130 -18.71 8.83 16.12
CA LEU A 130 -19.27 7.52 15.71
C LEU A 130 -19.46 7.40 14.20
N THR A 131 -19.28 8.49 13.46
CA THR A 131 -19.47 8.50 12.01
C THR A 131 -18.13 8.21 11.32
N PRO A 132 -18.00 7.10 10.59
CA PRO A 132 -16.77 6.80 9.85
C PRO A 132 -16.47 7.91 8.83
N ASN A 133 -15.24 8.39 8.79
CA ASN A 133 -14.76 9.27 7.74
C ASN A 133 -14.33 8.46 6.52
N MET A 134 -14.56 9.02 5.33
CA MET A 134 -14.31 8.34 4.07
C MET A 134 -12.89 8.54 3.54
N ALA A 135 -12.11 9.43 4.14
CA ALA A 135 -10.72 9.71 3.79
C ALA A 135 -9.90 10.04 5.05
N MET A 136 -8.62 9.81 4.97
CA MET A 136 -7.64 10.34 5.90
C MET A 136 -7.14 11.67 5.34
N VAL A 137 -7.03 12.69 6.19
CA VAL A 137 -6.39 13.96 5.87
C VAL A 137 -5.47 14.35 7.01
N ALA A 138 -4.21 14.66 6.68
CA ALA A 138 -3.22 15.08 7.64
C ALA A 138 -2.39 16.24 7.09
N LYS A 139 -2.03 17.17 7.97
CA LYS A 139 -1.07 18.24 7.65
C LYS A 139 0.30 17.64 7.36
N LEU A 140 1.04 18.28 6.47
CA LEU A 140 2.43 17.86 6.22
C LEU A 140 3.30 18.10 7.45
N PRO A 141 4.19 17.14 7.80
CA PRO A 141 5.13 17.32 8.92
C PRO A 141 6.24 18.30 8.49
N VAL A 142 6.21 19.50 9.06
CA VAL A 142 7.17 20.56 8.81
C VAL A 142 7.61 21.18 10.15
N PHE A 143 8.75 21.89 10.15
CA PHE A 143 9.12 22.71 11.29
C PHE A 143 8.19 23.94 11.35
N GLY A 144 7.47 24.08 12.46
CA GLY A 144 6.46 25.12 12.64
C GLY A 144 5.05 24.64 12.22
N GLU A 145 4.23 25.53 11.71
CA GLU A 145 2.85 25.27 11.32
C GLU A 145 2.64 25.36 9.81
N THR A 146 1.73 24.55 9.31
CA THR A 146 1.31 24.58 7.90
C THR A 146 -0.19 24.34 7.78
N THR A 147 -0.78 24.90 6.72
CA THR A 147 -2.14 24.58 6.28
C THR A 147 -2.14 23.57 5.13
N THR A 148 -0.96 23.23 4.58
CA THR A 148 -0.84 22.23 3.53
C THR A 148 -1.10 20.84 4.10
N ALA A 149 -1.95 20.08 3.45
CA ALA A 149 -2.35 18.76 3.88
C ALA A 149 -2.26 17.76 2.72
N SER A 150 -2.05 16.50 3.08
CA SER A 150 -2.21 15.35 2.19
C SER A 150 -3.48 14.59 2.54
N ALA A 151 -4.06 13.93 1.55
CA ALA A 151 -5.21 13.08 1.75
C ALA A 151 -4.99 11.70 1.15
N MET A 152 -5.62 10.70 1.74
CA MET A 152 -5.67 9.34 1.23
C MET A 152 -7.08 8.80 1.39
N ALA A 153 -7.59 8.16 0.36
CA ALA A 153 -8.84 7.43 0.39
C ALA A 153 -8.67 6.08 -0.27
N TRP A 154 -9.62 5.19 -0.05
CA TRP A 154 -9.56 3.81 -0.55
C TRP A 154 -10.89 3.42 -1.17
N GLY A 155 -10.84 2.48 -2.11
CA GLY A 155 -12.00 1.79 -2.66
C GLY A 155 -11.79 0.29 -2.58
N PHE A 156 -12.79 -0.44 -2.12
CA PHE A 156 -12.72 -1.87 -1.98
C PHE A 156 -14.12 -2.48 -1.84
N ASN A 157 -14.47 -3.42 -2.70
CA ASN A 157 -15.68 -4.20 -2.58
C ASN A 157 -15.40 -5.69 -2.87
N PRO A 158 -15.14 -6.50 -1.85
CA PRO A 158 -14.75 -7.90 -2.01
C PRO A 158 -15.84 -8.72 -2.72
N TYR A 159 -17.11 -8.44 -2.49
CA TYR A 159 -18.23 -9.20 -3.08
C TYR A 159 -18.31 -9.04 -4.60
N ILE A 160 -18.02 -7.85 -5.11
CA ILE A 160 -17.95 -7.62 -6.56
C ILE A 160 -16.64 -8.19 -7.10
N MET A 161 -15.53 -7.95 -6.40
CA MET A 161 -14.18 -8.35 -6.85
C MET A 161 -14.03 -9.87 -6.95
N GLU A 162 -14.69 -10.64 -6.10
CA GLU A 162 -14.69 -12.11 -6.19
C GLU A 162 -15.45 -12.64 -7.44
N GLN A 163 -16.46 -11.93 -7.87
CA GLN A 163 -17.33 -12.36 -8.97
C GLN A 163 -16.95 -11.74 -10.31
N ASN A 164 -16.37 -10.54 -10.30
CA ASN A 164 -16.02 -9.77 -11.48
C ASN A 164 -14.85 -8.85 -11.14
N GLN A 165 -13.63 -9.30 -11.43
CA GLN A 165 -12.40 -8.60 -11.06
C GLN A 165 -12.26 -7.28 -11.82
N PHE A 166 -12.63 -7.25 -13.11
CA PHE A 166 -12.58 -6.03 -13.94
C PHE A 166 -13.50 -4.94 -13.34
N THR A 167 -14.78 -5.25 -13.18
CA THR A 167 -15.75 -4.27 -12.66
C THR A 167 -15.45 -3.90 -11.20
N GLY A 168 -15.01 -4.87 -10.38
CA GLY A 168 -14.63 -4.64 -9.00
C GLY A 168 -13.47 -3.67 -8.86
N ALA A 169 -12.43 -3.83 -9.66
CA ALA A 169 -11.28 -2.92 -9.67
C ALA A 169 -11.67 -1.52 -10.21
N TYR A 170 -12.40 -1.45 -11.33
CA TYR A 170 -12.94 -0.21 -11.86
C TYR A 170 -13.72 0.58 -10.79
N LEU A 171 -14.67 -0.07 -10.14
CA LEU A 171 -15.50 0.58 -9.11
C LEU A 171 -14.68 0.98 -7.88
N SER A 172 -13.63 0.25 -7.54
CA SER A 172 -12.74 0.61 -6.43
C SER A 172 -11.96 1.89 -6.73
N VAL A 173 -11.51 2.09 -7.96
CA VAL A 173 -10.87 3.35 -8.39
C VAL A 173 -11.87 4.49 -8.30
N VAL A 174 -13.08 4.32 -8.88
CA VAL A 174 -14.13 5.35 -8.84
C VAL A 174 -14.51 5.69 -7.39
N GLU A 175 -14.63 4.69 -6.52
CA GLU A 175 -14.93 4.88 -5.10
C GLU A 175 -13.85 5.70 -4.40
N SER A 176 -12.57 5.34 -4.56
CA SER A 176 -11.45 6.04 -3.91
C SER A 176 -11.35 7.50 -4.34
N LEU A 177 -11.46 7.78 -5.65
CA LEU A 177 -11.44 9.13 -6.19
C LEU A 177 -12.65 9.95 -5.74
N SER A 178 -13.84 9.35 -5.72
CA SER A 178 -15.05 10.01 -5.22
C SER A 178 -14.94 10.42 -3.76
N LYS A 179 -14.32 9.58 -2.92
CA LYS A 179 -14.04 9.89 -1.52
C LYS A 179 -13.05 11.04 -1.36
N LEU A 180 -12.00 11.12 -2.20
CA LEU A 180 -11.07 12.26 -2.21
C LEU A 180 -11.78 13.55 -2.57
N VAL A 181 -12.61 13.54 -3.60
CA VAL A 181 -13.42 14.71 -4.00
C VAL A 181 -14.38 15.13 -2.89
N ALA A 182 -15.04 14.17 -2.24
CA ALA A 182 -15.91 14.43 -1.09
C ALA A 182 -15.15 15.04 0.11
N ALA A 183 -13.85 14.74 0.25
CA ALA A 183 -12.98 15.32 1.27
C ALA A 183 -12.39 16.69 0.86
N GLY A 184 -12.72 17.21 -0.33
CA GLY A 184 -12.32 18.54 -0.83
C GLY A 184 -11.03 18.55 -1.65
N PHE A 185 -10.58 17.42 -2.16
CA PHE A 185 -9.37 17.31 -2.98
C PHE A 185 -9.70 17.12 -4.46
N GLU A 186 -8.82 17.60 -5.32
CA GLU A 186 -8.93 17.45 -6.78
C GLU A 186 -8.48 16.03 -7.18
N HIS A 187 -9.31 15.35 -7.96
CA HIS A 187 -9.00 13.98 -8.40
C HIS A 187 -7.91 13.91 -9.47
N GLU A 188 -7.74 14.97 -10.26
CA GLU A 188 -6.76 15.03 -11.36
C GLU A 188 -5.31 14.93 -10.88
N ASN A 189 -5.07 15.32 -9.64
CA ASN A 189 -3.75 15.27 -9.00
C ASN A 189 -3.56 14.04 -8.10
N ALA A 190 -4.49 13.09 -8.14
CA ALA A 190 -4.41 11.90 -7.32
C ALA A 190 -3.45 10.85 -7.92
N TYR A 191 -2.62 10.26 -7.08
CA TYR A 191 -1.84 9.09 -7.40
C TYR A 191 -2.56 7.84 -6.89
N LEU A 192 -2.56 6.78 -7.69
CA LEU A 192 -3.18 5.52 -7.31
C LEU A 192 -2.12 4.52 -6.86
N SER A 193 -2.38 3.87 -5.74
CA SER A 193 -1.61 2.73 -5.25
C SER A 193 -2.54 1.53 -5.13
N PHE A 194 -2.12 0.39 -5.67
CA PHE A 194 -2.92 -0.83 -5.65
C PHE A 194 -2.32 -1.84 -4.70
N GLN A 195 -3.19 -2.48 -3.93
CA GLN A 195 -2.88 -3.66 -3.15
C GLN A 195 -3.72 -4.82 -3.71
N GLU A 196 -3.06 -5.82 -4.25
CA GLU A 196 -3.72 -6.98 -4.85
C GLU A 196 -3.42 -8.24 -4.03
N TYR A 197 -4.41 -9.09 -3.90
CA TYR A 197 -4.30 -10.40 -3.30
C TYR A 197 -5.10 -11.43 -4.11
N PHE A 198 -4.42 -12.44 -4.59
CA PHE A 198 -5.01 -13.55 -5.33
C PHE A 198 -4.49 -14.89 -4.78
N GLU A 199 -5.21 -15.97 -5.09
CA GLU A 199 -4.73 -17.32 -4.82
C GLU A 199 -3.42 -17.60 -5.58
N LYS A 200 -2.70 -18.67 -5.22
CA LYS A 200 -1.48 -19.07 -5.93
C LYS A 200 -1.80 -19.30 -7.41
N LEU A 201 -1.21 -18.50 -8.28
CA LEU A 201 -1.51 -18.47 -9.71
C LEU A 201 -1.00 -19.71 -10.44
N ARG A 202 0.15 -20.27 -10.01
CA ARG A 202 0.79 -21.44 -10.65
C ARG A 202 0.97 -21.20 -12.16
N ASP A 203 0.96 -22.28 -12.96
CA ASP A 203 1.01 -22.23 -14.44
C ASP A 203 -0.41 -22.35 -15.04
N GLU A 204 -1.40 -21.74 -14.38
CA GLU A 204 -2.81 -21.84 -14.78
C GLU A 204 -3.25 -20.50 -15.42
N PRO A 205 -3.43 -20.43 -16.75
CA PRO A 205 -3.75 -19.18 -17.47
C PRO A 205 -5.00 -18.47 -16.96
N GLU A 206 -6.02 -19.21 -16.52
CA GLU A 206 -7.29 -18.67 -16.00
C GLU A 206 -7.10 -17.99 -14.65
N ARG A 207 -6.19 -18.51 -13.81
CA ARG A 207 -5.85 -17.84 -12.53
C ARG A 207 -5.09 -16.54 -12.76
N TRP A 208 -4.20 -16.53 -13.75
CA TRP A 208 -3.51 -15.30 -14.17
C TRP A 208 -4.46 -14.29 -14.81
N GLY A 209 -5.59 -14.76 -15.35
CA GLY A 209 -6.65 -13.93 -15.89
C GLY A 209 -7.30 -13.01 -14.86
N LYS A 210 -7.38 -13.41 -13.61
CA LYS A 210 -8.01 -12.61 -12.53
C LYS A 210 -7.24 -11.32 -12.24
N PRO A 211 -5.93 -11.35 -11.86
CA PRO A 211 -5.17 -10.11 -11.68
C PRO A 211 -5.09 -9.28 -12.97
N ALA A 212 -4.97 -9.92 -14.13
CA ALA A 212 -4.97 -9.20 -15.39
C ALA A 212 -6.28 -8.44 -15.64
N ALA A 213 -7.43 -9.06 -15.35
CA ALA A 213 -8.74 -8.40 -15.44
C ALA A 213 -8.84 -7.23 -14.45
N ALA A 214 -8.33 -7.39 -13.23
CA ALA A 214 -8.33 -6.32 -12.23
C ALA A 214 -7.48 -5.11 -12.67
N VAL A 215 -6.27 -5.36 -13.20
CA VAL A 215 -5.40 -4.30 -13.73
C VAL A 215 -6.08 -3.57 -14.90
N LEU A 216 -6.68 -4.32 -15.85
CA LEU A 216 -7.39 -3.72 -16.98
C LEU A 216 -8.61 -2.90 -16.54
N GLY A 217 -9.29 -3.31 -15.46
CA GLY A 217 -10.42 -2.56 -14.91
C GLY A 217 -10.00 -1.29 -14.17
N ALA A 218 -8.78 -1.26 -13.63
CA ALA A 218 -8.24 -0.12 -12.90
C ALA A 218 -7.64 0.96 -13.81
N LEU A 219 -7.27 0.61 -15.05
CA LEU A 219 -6.77 1.52 -16.08
C LEU A 219 -7.90 2.32 -16.73
#